data_b3a521aa3df7e8de84c8df8f1b528130
#
_entry.id   b3a521aa3df7e8de84c8df8f1b528130
#
_cell.length_a   1.000
_cell.length_b   1.000
_cell.length_c   1.000
_cell.angle_alpha   90.00
_cell.angle_beta   90.00
_cell.angle_gamma   90.00
#
_symmetry.space_group_name_H-M   'P 1'
#
loop_
_entity.id
_entity.type
_entity.pdbx_description
1 polymer ?
#
loop_
_entity_poly.entity_id
_entity_poly.type
_entity_poly.pdbx_seq_one_letter_code
_entity_poly.pdbx_strand_id
1 'polypeptide(L)'
;MFIETERLRIVPLTAAQLKLWTTDIVALEGELSCSYHAEPLSDVFSSIVEGQIIKVTEDESNWLFHTFWFAILKDESIAIGSLCFKSAPNNAGEVEIGYGLAKEFEGNGYMTEAVGAICSWAKAQDGITHIIAETEKDNPQSQRVLERCGFVIYKRDDAIWWRF
;
A
#
# COMPACT_ATOMS: atom_id res chain seq x y z
N MET A 1 -12.13 7.10 -6.91
CA MET A 1 -12.13 6.83 -5.46
C MET A 1 -10.77 7.14 -4.90
N PHE A 2 -10.64 7.69 -3.70
CA PHE A 2 -9.39 7.87 -2.94
C PHE A 2 -9.73 8.05 -1.46
N ILE A 3 -8.74 7.90 -0.60
CA ILE A 3 -8.84 8.13 0.85
C ILE A 3 -8.06 9.42 1.15
N GLU A 4 -8.67 10.36 1.85
CA GLU A 4 -8.00 11.58 2.32
C GLU A 4 -7.66 11.48 3.80
N THR A 5 -6.48 11.98 4.13
CA THR A 5 -6.00 12.19 5.50
C THR A 5 -5.66 13.67 5.70
N GLU A 6 -5.03 14.02 6.80
CA GLU A 6 -4.58 15.40 7.04
C GLU A 6 -3.60 15.86 5.94
N ARG A 7 -2.60 15.06 5.63
CA ARG A 7 -1.50 15.43 4.72
C ARG A 7 -1.49 14.66 3.39
N LEU A 8 -2.20 13.52 3.31
CA LEU A 8 -2.10 12.60 2.20
C LEU A 8 -3.43 12.42 1.46
N ARG A 9 -3.30 12.14 0.17
CA ARG A 9 -4.32 11.53 -0.67
C ARG A 9 -3.81 10.14 -1.07
N ILE A 10 -4.56 9.09 -0.68
CA ILE A 10 -4.20 7.70 -0.95
C ILE A 10 -5.07 7.21 -2.10
N VAL A 11 -4.46 6.97 -3.26
CA VAL A 11 -5.14 6.77 -4.54
C VAL A 11 -4.89 5.34 -5.04
N PRO A 12 -5.96 4.51 -5.21
CA PRO A 12 -5.82 3.21 -5.82
C PRO A 12 -5.59 3.34 -7.32
N LEU A 13 -4.63 2.60 -7.85
CA LEU A 13 -4.32 2.60 -9.27
C LEU A 13 -5.22 1.62 -10.02
N THR A 14 -5.78 2.04 -11.14
CA THR A 14 -6.49 1.14 -12.08
C THR A 14 -5.49 0.20 -12.77
N ALA A 15 -5.97 -0.86 -13.42
CA ALA A 15 -5.12 -1.76 -14.20
C ALA A 15 -4.31 -1.01 -15.28
N ALA A 16 -4.91 -0.01 -15.94
CA ALA A 16 -4.23 0.84 -16.91
C ALA A 16 -3.12 1.67 -16.26
N GLN A 17 -3.37 2.24 -15.08
CA GLN A 17 -2.40 3.03 -14.33
C GLN A 17 -1.26 2.17 -13.76
N LEU A 18 -1.55 0.94 -13.30
CA LEU A 18 -0.51 -0.03 -12.93
C LEU A 18 0.41 -0.34 -14.11
N LYS A 19 -0.15 -0.48 -15.33
CA LYS A 19 0.65 -0.67 -16.54
C LYS A 19 1.50 0.56 -16.85
N LEU A 20 0.97 1.76 -16.73
CA LEU A 20 1.76 2.98 -16.90
C LEU A 20 2.89 3.07 -15.87
N TRP A 21 2.66 2.65 -14.63
CA TRP A 21 3.70 2.64 -13.60
C TRP A 21 4.91 1.79 -13.99
N THR A 22 4.70 0.69 -14.71
CA THR A 22 5.81 -0.17 -15.18
C THR A 22 6.39 0.24 -16.53
N THR A 23 5.70 1.06 -17.33
CA THR A 23 6.10 1.34 -18.73
C THR A 23 6.31 2.82 -19.05
N ASP A 24 5.55 3.72 -18.42
CA ASP A 24 5.57 5.17 -18.73
C ASP A 24 5.14 5.98 -17.50
N ILE A 25 6.11 6.25 -16.63
CA ILE A 25 5.85 6.99 -15.39
C ILE A 25 5.38 8.42 -15.66
N VAL A 26 5.84 9.05 -16.74
CA VAL A 26 5.45 10.43 -17.09
C VAL A 26 3.98 10.50 -17.46
N ALA A 27 3.48 9.50 -18.19
CA ALA A 27 2.05 9.41 -18.49
C ALA A 27 1.22 9.19 -17.21
N LEU A 28 1.70 8.36 -16.28
CA LEU A 28 1.04 8.14 -14.99
C LEU A 28 1.00 9.41 -14.13
N GLU A 29 2.10 10.17 -14.08
CA GLU A 29 2.14 11.47 -13.39
C GLU A 29 1.09 12.43 -13.94
N GLY A 30 0.94 12.47 -15.26
CA GLY A 30 -0.08 13.28 -15.92
C GLY A 30 -1.50 12.86 -15.53
N GLU A 31 -1.81 11.57 -15.52
CA GLU A 31 -3.13 11.07 -15.13
C GLU A 31 -3.47 11.34 -13.67
N LEU A 32 -2.49 11.19 -12.79
CA LEU A 32 -2.68 11.37 -11.33
C LEU A 32 -2.53 12.85 -10.90
N SER A 33 -2.08 13.72 -11.79
CA SER A 33 -1.74 15.11 -11.50
C SER A 33 -0.78 15.23 -10.31
N CYS A 34 0.29 14.43 -10.32
CA CYS A 34 1.33 14.43 -9.32
C CYS A 34 2.69 14.09 -9.93
N SER A 35 3.78 14.42 -9.24
CA SER A 35 5.12 13.98 -9.59
C SER A 35 5.49 12.73 -8.78
N TYR A 36 6.21 11.79 -9.38
CA TYR A 36 6.62 10.56 -8.74
C TYR A 36 7.97 10.71 -8.05
N HIS A 37 7.97 10.68 -6.72
CA HIS A 37 9.16 10.78 -5.87
C HIS A 37 9.38 9.52 -5.02
N ALA A 38 8.59 8.48 -5.23
CA ALA A 38 8.80 7.19 -4.58
C ALA A 38 10.00 6.46 -5.21
N GLU A 39 10.43 5.37 -4.58
CA GLU A 39 11.54 4.56 -5.11
C GLU A 39 11.24 4.07 -6.53
N PRO A 40 12.21 4.10 -7.45
CA PRO A 40 12.07 3.50 -8.77
C PRO A 40 11.77 2.00 -8.67
N LEU A 41 10.94 1.48 -9.57
CA LEU A 41 10.66 0.06 -9.62
C LEU A 41 11.92 -0.74 -9.97
N SER A 42 12.27 -1.72 -9.11
CA SER A 42 13.22 -2.77 -9.48
C SER A 42 12.56 -3.78 -10.42
N ASP A 43 13.34 -4.59 -11.12
CA ASP A 43 12.82 -5.64 -12.01
C ASP A 43 11.90 -6.62 -11.27
N VAL A 44 12.27 -6.98 -10.04
CA VAL A 44 11.46 -7.86 -9.18
C VAL A 44 10.15 -7.20 -8.81
N PHE A 45 10.18 -5.92 -8.42
CA PHE A 45 8.97 -5.22 -8.03
C PHE A 45 8.05 -4.92 -9.23
N SER A 46 8.63 -4.62 -10.41
CA SER A 46 7.87 -4.50 -11.67
C SER A 46 7.09 -5.79 -11.98
N SER A 47 7.72 -6.95 -11.82
CA SER A 47 7.04 -8.24 -12.02
C SER A 47 5.89 -8.47 -11.02
N ILE A 48 6.03 -8.00 -9.78
CA ILE A 48 4.93 -8.02 -8.79
C ILE A 48 3.77 -7.14 -9.25
N VAL A 49 4.05 -5.91 -9.69
CA VAL A 49 3.04 -4.98 -10.19
C VAL A 49 2.32 -5.57 -11.42
N GLU A 50 3.05 -6.15 -12.36
CA GLU A 50 2.48 -6.82 -13.55
C GLU A 50 1.57 -7.99 -13.16
N GLY A 51 1.95 -8.78 -12.16
CA GLY A 51 1.10 -9.84 -11.61
C GLY A 51 -0.20 -9.31 -10.99
N GLN A 52 -0.17 -8.12 -10.39
CA GLN A 52 -1.38 -7.48 -9.84
C GLN A 52 -2.31 -6.95 -10.94
N ILE A 53 -1.79 -6.50 -12.08
CA ILE A 53 -2.63 -6.09 -13.23
C ILE A 53 -3.60 -7.22 -13.61
N ILE A 54 -3.11 -8.45 -13.67
CA ILE A 54 -3.94 -9.64 -13.99
C ILE A 54 -5.04 -9.80 -12.95
N LYS A 55 -4.71 -9.77 -11.67
CA LYS A 55 -5.67 -9.95 -10.56
C LYS A 55 -6.73 -8.84 -10.53
N VAL A 56 -6.32 -7.59 -10.72
CA VAL A 56 -7.23 -6.43 -10.81
C VAL A 56 -8.24 -6.61 -11.95
N THR A 57 -7.82 -7.21 -13.05
CA THR A 57 -8.68 -7.41 -14.23
C THR A 57 -9.59 -8.62 -14.10
N GLU A 58 -9.11 -9.70 -13.46
CA GLU A 58 -9.84 -10.95 -13.33
C GLU A 58 -10.84 -10.97 -12.17
N ASP A 59 -10.59 -10.18 -11.12
CA ASP A 59 -11.43 -10.09 -9.92
C ASP A 59 -11.86 -8.63 -9.67
N GLU A 60 -12.71 -8.11 -10.55
CA GLU A 60 -13.21 -6.73 -10.49
C GLU A 60 -13.92 -6.40 -9.17
N SER A 61 -14.54 -7.38 -8.51
CA SER A 61 -15.24 -7.17 -7.24
C SER A 61 -14.29 -6.86 -6.08
N ASN A 62 -13.07 -7.38 -6.14
CA ASN A 62 -12.04 -7.22 -5.12
C ASN A 62 -10.83 -6.39 -5.60
N TRP A 63 -10.95 -5.69 -6.73
CA TRP A 63 -9.82 -5.00 -7.35
C TRP A 63 -9.06 -4.06 -6.40
N LEU A 64 -9.75 -3.45 -5.43
CA LEU A 64 -9.14 -2.57 -4.43
C LEU A 64 -8.19 -3.32 -3.47
N PHE A 65 -8.36 -4.63 -3.31
CA PHE A 65 -7.45 -5.50 -2.56
C PHE A 65 -6.34 -6.10 -3.43
N HIS A 66 -6.43 -5.94 -4.74
CA HIS A 66 -5.42 -6.43 -5.68
C HIS A 66 -4.49 -5.33 -6.19
N THR A 67 -4.89 -4.06 -6.05
CA THR A 67 -4.12 -2.95 -6.59
C THR A 67 -3.11 -2.36 -5.61
N PHE A 68 -2.21 -1.54 -6.14
CA PHE A 68 -1.39 -0.63 -5.37
C PHE A 68 -2.09 0.72 -5.20
N TRP A 69 -1.87 1.33 -4.06
CA TRP A 69 -2.36 2.64 -3.70
C TRP A 69 -1.18 3.58 -3.54
N PHE A 70 -1.16 4.69 -4.24
CA PHE A 70 -0.14 5.71 -4.06
C PHE A 70 -0.46 6.62 -2.88
N ALA A 71 0.55 6.87 -2.04
CA ALA A 71 0.50 7.91 -1.02
C ALA A 71 1.03 9.21 -1.63
N ILE A 72 0.14 10.19 -1.81
CA ILE A 72 0.43 11.47 -2.47
C ILE A 72 0.32 12.58 -1.43
N LEU A 73 1.39 13.36 -1.23
CA LEU A 73 1.37 14.60 -0.42
C LEU A 73 0.47 15.63 -1.08
N LYS A 74 -0.52 16.15 -0.35
CA LYS A 74 -1.54 17.05 -0.91
C LYS A 74 -0.96 18.41 -1.31
N ASP A 75 -0.14 18.99 -0.45
CA ASP A 75 0.36 20.35 -0.65
C ASP A 75 1.37 20.46 -1.82
N GLU A 76 2.13 19.40 -2.04
CA GLU A 76 3.18 19.35 -3.05
C GLU A 76 2.78 18.58 -4.31
N SER A 77 1.67 17.81 -4.23
CA SER A 77 1.23 16.91 -5.30
C SER A 77 2.32 15.93 -5.74
N ILE A 78 2.98 15.29 -4.77
CA ILE A 78 4.04 14.30 -5.02
C ILE A 78 3.69 12.93 -4.44
N ALA A 79 3.87 11.89 -5.24
CA ALA A 79 3.73 10.50 -4.80
C ALA A 79 5.02 10.06 -4.10
N ILE A 80 4.93 9.77 -2.80
CA ILE A 80 6.09 9.51 -1.93
C ILE A 80 6.28 8.04 -1.58
N GLY A 81 5.30 7.20 -1.88
CA GLY A 81 5.32 5.78 -1.57
C GLY A 81 4.06 5.07 -2.02
N SER A 82 3.98 3.79 -1.73
CA SER A 82 2.83 2.96 -2.08
C SER A 82 2.45 1.99 -0.98
N LEU A 83 1.18 1.59 -1.01
CA LEU A 83 0.61 0.56 -0.16
C LEU A 83 -0.13 -0.45 -1.04
N CYS A 84 -0.27 -1.68 -0.57
CA CYS A 84 -1.11 -2.68 -1.22
C CYS A 84 -1.64 -3.69 -0.22
N PHE A 85 -2.70 -4.39 -0.59
CA PHE A 85 -3.00 -5.69 0.00
C PHE A 85 -2.44 -6.76 -0.94
N LYS A 86 -1.83 -7.80 -0.39
CA LYS A 86 -1.17 -8.84 -1.21
C LYS A 86 -2.18 -9.69 -1.97
N SER A 87 -3.42 -9.78 -1.46
CA SER A 87 -4.53 -10.51 -2.07
C SER A 87 -5.88 -10.05 -1.52
N ALA A 88 -6.95 -10.47 -2.18
CA ALA A 88 -8.30 -10.39 -1.63
C ALA A 88 -8.40 -11.15 -0.29
N PRO A 89 -9.45 -10.88 0.52
CA PRO A 89 -9.63 -11.54 1.81
C PRO A 89 -9.64 -13.07 1.67
N ASN A 90 -8.95 -13.74 2.58
CA ASN A 90 -9.00 -15.20 2.68
C ASN A 90 -10.34 -15.67 3.32
N ASN A 91 -10.53 -16.98 3.43
CA ASN A 91 -11.76 -17.55 4.01
C ASN A 91 -12.00 -17.17 5.48
N ALA A 92 -10.98 -16.69 6.19
CA ALA A 92 -11.08 -16.19 7.55
C ALA A 92 -11.33 -14.66 7.60
N GLY A 93 -11.43 -13.99 6.46
CA GLY A 93 -11.60 -12.54 6.38
C GLY A 93 -10.31 -11.76 6.67
N GLU A 94 -9.14 -12.38 6.50
CA GLU A 94 -7.86 -11.72 6.72
C GLU A 94 -7.29 -11.19 5.40
N VAL A 95 -6.72 -9.99 5.45
CA VAL A 95 -5.94 -9.38 4.36
C VAL A 95 -4.55 -9.02 4.86
N GLU A 96 -3.55 -9.18 4.01
CA GLU A 96 -2.17 -8.83 4.35
C GLU A 96 -1.77 -7.52 3.68
N ILE A 97 -1.35 -6.53 4.48
CA ILE A 97 -0.88 -5.24 3.99
C ILE A 97 0.64 -5.24 3.76
N GLY A 98 1.05 -4.61 2.66
CA GLY A 98 2.42 -4.23 2.36
C GLY A 98 2.51 -2.74 2.06
N TYR A 99 3.65 -2.12 2.32
CA TYR A 99 3.88 -0.71 2.05
C TYR A 99 5.36 -0.39 1.90
N GLY A 100 5.64 0.72 1.23
CA GLY A 100 6.98 1.27 1.06
C GLY A 100 6.94 2.78 0.92
N LEU A 101 7.98 3.45 1.43
CA LEU A 101 8.15 4.90 1.41
C LEU A 101 9.55 5.23 0.91
N ALA A 102 9.68 6.24 0.06
CA ALA A 102 10.99 6.71 -0.32
C ALA A 102 11.74 7.27 0.90
N LYS A 103 13.03 6.95 0.97
CA LYS A 103 13.87 7.20 2.14
C LYS A 103 13.88 8.65 2.61
N GLU A 104 13.84 9.59 1.67
CA GLU A 104 13.83 11.04 1.97
C GLU A 104 12.59 11.51 2.73
N PHE A 105 11.48 10.75 2.67
CA PHE A 105 10.23 11.07 3.36
C PHE A 105 10.05 10.33 4.69
N GLU A 106 10.98 9.45 5.04
CA GLU A 106 10.95 8.71 6.32
C GLU A 106 11.07 9.67 7.52
N GLY A 107 10.60 9.22 8.67
CA GLY A 107 10.70 9.98 9.92
C GLY A 107 9.65 11.09 10.10
N ASN A 108 8.80 11.35 9.10
CA ASN A 108 7.77 12.39 9.14
C ASN A 108 6.37 11.88 9.54
N GLY A 109 6.22 10.58 9.77
CA GLY A 109 4.95 9.95 10.13
C GLY A 109 4.00 9.72 8.95
N TYR A 110 4.39 9.98 7.73
CA TYR A 110 3.54 9.81 6.55
C TYR A 110 3.06 8.36 6.37
N MET A 111 3.94 7.38 6.52
CA MET A 111 3.53 5.98 6.36
C MET A 111 2.62 5.50 7.50
N THR A 112 2.82 5.97 8.73
CA THR A 112 1.90 5.71 9.84
C THR A 112 0.50 6.27 9.54
N GLU A 113 0.41 7.49 9.00
CA GLU A 113 -0.84 8.11 8.59
C GLU A 113 -1.53 7.33 7.46
N ALA A 114 -0.76 6.92 6.44
CA ALA A 114 -1.26 6.16 5.30
C ALA A 114 -1.76 4.77 5.69
N VAL A 115 -0.97 4.02 6.46
CA VAL A 115 -1.34 2.67 6.94
C VAL A 115 -2.57 2.74 7.84
N GLY A 116 -2.63 3.69 8.77
CA GLY A 116 -3.81 3.88 9.63
C GLY A 116 -5.08 4.14 8.82
N ALA A 117 -5.00 4.98 7.79
CA ALA A 117 -6.14 5.32 6.95
C ALA A 117 -6.62 4.14 6.09
N ILE A 118 -5.70 3.43 5.42
CA ILE A 118 -6.08 2.28 4.57
C ILE A 118 -6.57 1.10 5.41
N CYS A 119 -6.03 0.89 6.62
CA CYS A 119 -6.53 -0.12 7.55
C CYS A 119 -7.95 0.21 8.03
N SER A 120 -8.23 1.48 8.33
CA SER A 120 -9.58 1.92 8.70
C SER A 120 -10.57 1.71 7.56
N TRP A 121 -10.17 2.01 6.33
CA TRP A 121 -10.96 1.72 5.15
C TRP A 121 -11.22 0.22 4.99
N ALA A 122 -10.20 -0.61 5.09
CA ALA A 122 -10.31 -2.06 4.92
C ALA A 122 -11.23 -2.68 5.99
N LYS A 123 -11.10 -2.28 7.25
CA LYS A 123 -11.96 -2.75 8.35
C LYS A 123 -13.44 -2.37 8.18
N ALA A 124 -13.75 -1.35 7.41
CA ALA A 124 -15.11 -0.95 7.08
C ALA A 124 -15.72 -1.77 5.91
N GLN A 125 -14.92 -2.62 5.23
CA GLN A 125 -15.42 -3.49 4.18
C GLN A 125 -16.04 -4.76 4.78
N ASP A 126 -17.09 -5.25 4.14
CA ASP A 126 -17.78 -6.47 4.57
C ASP A 126 -16.83 -7.68 4.52
N GLY A 127 -16.88 -8.51 5.55
CA GLY A 127 -16.12 -9.75 5.64
C GLY A 127 -14.66 -9.60 6.07
N ILE A 128 -14.16 -8.38 6.32
CA ILE A 128 -12.81 -8.19 6.86
C ILE A 128 -12.83 -8.35 8.38
N THR A 129 -12.12 -9.37 8.87
CA THR A 129 -11.96 -9.66 10.30
C THR A 129 -10.66 -9.10 10.87
N HIS A 130 -9.56 -9.31 10.14
CA HIS A 130 -8.23 -8.88 10.56
C HIS A 130 -7.41 -8.36 9.38
N ILE A 131 -6.50 -7.44 9.69
CA ILE A 131 -5.44 -7.03 8.78
C ILE A 131 -4.14 -7.55 9.37
N ILE A 132 -3.39 -8.32 8.60
CA ILE A 132 -2.09 -8.86 9.00
C ILE A 132 -0.97 -8.16 8.25
N ALA A 133 0.21 -8.14 8.83
CA ALA A 133 1.42 -7.61 8.23
C ALA A 133 2.62 -8.46 8.64
N GLU A 134 3.61 -8.51 7.75
CA GLU A 134 4.90 -9.15 7.99
C GLU A 134 5.99 -8.10 8.01
N THR A 135 6.91 -8.19 8.96
CA THR A 135 8.14 -7.40 8.97
C THR A 135 9.36 -8.29 9.15
N GLU A 136 10.46 -7.91 8.51
CA GLU A 136 11.77 -8.48 8.82
C GLU A 136 12.18 -8.12 10.25
N LYS A 137 12.98 -8.99 10.88
CA LYS A 137 13.43 -8.80 12.27
C LYS A 137 14.34 -7.59 12.45
N ASP A 138 15.04 -7.21 11.39
CA ASP A 138 15.99 -6.10 11.34
C ASP A 138 15.41 -4.83 10.68
N ASN A 139 14.08 -4.74 10.55
CA ASN A 139 13.38 -3.57 10.02
C ASN A 139 12.59 -2.82 11.13
N PRO A 140 13.29 -2.09 12.03
CA PRO A 140 12.63 -1.38 13.13
C PRO A 140 11.74 -0.23 12.65
N GLN A 141 11.96 0.33 11.47
CA GLN A 141 11.14 1.40 10.93
C GLN A 141 9.74 0.90 10.61
N SER A 142 9.62 -0.22 9.89
CA SER A 142 8.33 -0.84 9.58
C SER A 142 7.62 -1.32 10.85
N GLN A 143 8.35 -1.89 11.80
CA GLN A 143 7.80 -2.32 13.09
C GLN A 143 7.17 -1.15 13.86
N ARG A 144 7.85 0.00 13.92
CA ARG A 144 7.31 1.22 14.57
C ARG A 144 6.07 1.77 13.88
N VAL A 145 5.97 1.69 12.55
CA VAL A 145 4.77 2.08 11.81
C VAL A 145 3.58 1.22 12.28
N LEU A 146 3.74 -0.10 12.31
CA LEU A 146 2.69 -1.03 12.72
C LEU A 146 2.28 -0.83 14.19
N GLU A 147 3.26 -0.69 15.10
CA GLU A 147 3.00 -0.42 16.52
C GLU A 147 2.17 0.86 16.71
N ARG A 148 2.54 1.94 16.02
CA ARG A 148 1.81 3.22 16.09
C ARG A 148 0.40 3.15 15.50
N CYS A 149 0.18 2.26 14.53
CA CYS A 149 -1.14 1.99 13.98
C CYS A 149 -2.00 1.05 14.84
N GLY A 150 -1.45 0.51 15.94
CA GLY A 150 -2.19 -0.36 16.85
C GLY A 150 -2.11 -1.84 16.52
N PHE A 151 -1.23 -2.25 15.63
CA PHE A 151 -0.97 -3.67 15.38
C PHE A 151 -0.28 -4.30 16.58
N VAL A 152 -0.61 -5.57 16.85
CA VAL A 152 0.04 -6.39 17.88
C VAL A 152 0.73 -7.59 17.24
N ILE A 153 1.88 -7.97 17.79
CA ILE A 153 2.60 -9.16 17.34
C ILE A 153 1.83 -10.40 17.79
N TYR A 154 1.57 -11.32 16.86
CA TYR A 154 0.90 -12.58 17.17
C TYR A 154 1.75 -13.82 16.85
N LYS A 155 2.83 -13.66 16.07
CA LYS A 155 3.73 -14.76 15.71
C LYS A 155 5.14 -14.23 15.45
N ARG A 156 6.14 -15.02 15.84
CA ARG A 156 7.57 -14.81 15.54
C ARG A 156 8.14 -16.12 15.03
N ASP A 157 8.60 -16.12 13.79
CA ASP A 157 9.36 -17.22 13.18
C ASP A 157 10.57 -16.65 12.42
N ASP A 158 10.69 -16.85 11.13
CA ASP A 158 11.72 -16.20 10.31
C ASP A 158 11.44 -14.70 10.13
N ALA A 159 10.19 -14.29 10.30
CA ALA A 159 9.72 -12.92 10.30
C ALA A 159 8.93 -12.59 11.58
N ILE A 160 8.51 -11.33 11.73
CA ILE A 160 7.58 -10.90 12.77
C ILE A 160 6.22 -10.66 12.11
N TRP A 161 5.19 -11.32 12.63
CA TRP A 161 3.83 -11.22 12.14
C TRP A 161 2.97 -10.39 13.08
N TRP A 162 2.26 -9.46 12.49
CA TRP A 162 1.44 -8.46 13.17
C TRP A 162 -0.02 -8.62 12.77
N ARG A 163 -0.92 -8.24 13.69
CA ARG A 163 -2.38 -8.27 13.47
C ARG A 163 -3.04 -7.01 14.02
N PHE A 164 -3.96 -6.47 13.22
CA PHE A 164 -4.82 -5.33 13.52
C PHE A 164 -6.29 -5.73 13.54
#